data_a7d249553719b5670655206d680576ea
#
_entry.id   a7d249553719b5670655206d680576ea
#
_cell.length_a   1.000
_cell.length_b   1.000
_cell.length_c   1.000
_cell.angle_alpha   90.00
_cell.angle_beta   90.00
_cell.angle_gamma   90.00
#
_symmetry.space_group_name_H-M   'P 1'
#
loop_
_entity.id
_entity.type
_entity.pdbx_description
1 polymer ?
#
loop_
_entity_poly.entity_id
_entity_poly.type
_entity_poly.pdbx_seq_one_letter_code
_entity_poly.pdbx_strand_id
1 'polypeptide(L)'
;MRLVAIDWVIIVGYVAFGLIVCAVYVRRASRGTSEFFLSGRSGPWWLLGTSMVATTFSTDTPNLVTNIVRQDGVAGNWVWWAFLLTGMMTVFFYARLWRRSGVMTDLEFYEIRYSGKSAAVVRCFRSMYLGLFFNCVIMASVTLAAVKIANVLFGWPAALTVVCCAVLSIAFSVTAGLWGVVVTDLVQFAMAMTGAFAAAYYATQQDQVGGLAGLLERLDPQALSVLPDFGNGELLLSVLIIPLTVQWWSVWYPGAEPGGGSYVAQRMLAAKNERHSMGATLWFNVAHYALRPWPWMIVALCSMLVYPTLGDIQSAFPHVDPGLIGNDIAYPAMLKFLPPGFMGIMVGSLIAAYISTMDTHLNWGASYLVHDFYRRFIRPEASEKHYVRVSRVATAGLMVVAAVMVFFLENAKDSFDLMLSIGAGTGLIYLLRWFWWRINAWSEIAAMISSFCIAVALFVAKKCGAALSTHITLALSVALTTAVWVIVTVLTRPTSRETLRAFYRLVRPAGPGWRDIRRETGLGPSPDSLPHAFLGWVLGCALVYAALFGTGSWLYGQVAQGTVCLVVFIASGLGLAWLLPRILGGRDHRQRRPKRIGPADRP
;
A
#
# COMPACT_ATOMS: atom_id res chain seq x y z
N MET A 1 -6.72 0.04 30.70
CA MET A 1 -5.47 -0.62 31.14
C MET A 1 -4.52 0.42 31.73
N ARG A 2 -3.58 0.01 32.60
CA ARG A 2 -2.57 0.95 33.13
C ARG A 2 -1.20 0.52 32.63
N LEU A 3 -0.52 1.39 31.87
CA LEU A 3 0.88 1.21 31.50
C LEU A 3 1.76 1.40 32.74
N VAL A 4 2.74 0.53 32.90
CA VAL A 4 3.74 0.63 33.97
C VAL A 4 4.99 1.40 33.49
N ALA A 5 5.92 1.71 34.39
CA ALA A 5 7.08 2.54 34.08
C ALA A 5 7.90 2.02 32.87
N ILE A 6 8.10 0.69 32.75
CA ILE A 6 8.86 0.11 31.64
C ILE A 6 8.18 0.33 30.30
N ASP A 7 6.84 0.29 30.25
CA ASP A 7 6.08 0.53 29.02
C ASP A 7 6.29 1.97 28.54
N TRP A 8 6.23 2.93 29.47
CA TRP A 8 6.47 4.34 29.19
C TRP A 8 7.92 4.60 28.73
N VAL A 9 8.91 3.93 29.35
CA VAL A 9 10.30 4.05 28.91
C VAL A 9 10.46 3.59 27.45
N ILE A 10 9.82 2.50 27.05
CA ILE A 10 9.88 1.99 25.68
C ILE A 10 9.19 2.97 24.72
N ILE A 11 7.99 3.44 25.04
CA ILE A 11 7.20 4.36 24.18
C ILE A 11 7.95 5.69 24.02
N VAL A 12 8.39 6.30 25.12
CA VAL A 12 9.11 7.58 25.10
C VAL A 12 10.47 7.41 24.40
N GLY A 13 11.16 6.29 24.65
CA GLY A 13 12.41 5.96 23.98
C GLY A 13 12.27 5.88 22.47
N TYR A 14 11.20 5.26 21.98
CA TYR A 14 10.88 5.22 20.55
C TYR A 14 10.62 6.62 19.98
N VAL A 15 9.77 7.43 20.63
CA VAL A 15 9.46 8.80 20.16
C VAL A 15 10.73 9.66 20.14
N ALA A 16 11.55 9.57 21.20
CA ALA A 16 12.83 10.28 21.28
C ALA A 16 13.78 9.87 20.16
N PHE A 17 13.92 8.55 19.90
CA PHE A 17 14.71 8.03 18.78
C PHE A 17 14.25 8.63 17.45
N GLY A 18 12.96 8.61 17.17
CA GLY A 18 12.40 9.18 15.93
C GLY A 18 12.69 10.67 15.77
N LEU A 19 12.52 11.47 16.83
CA LEU A 19 12.85 12.89 16.83
C LEU A 19 14.35 13.15 16.61
N ILE A 20 15.24 12.32 17.18
CA ILE A 20 16.69 12.40 16.96
C ILE A 20 17.00 12.12 15.48
N VAL A 21 16.41 11.06 14.89
CA VAL A 21 16.56 10.77 13.45
C VAL A 21 16.11 11.96 12.61
N CYS A 22 14.96 12.53 12.93
CA CYS A 22 14.45 13.73 12.24
C CYS A 22 15.43 14.91 12.33
N ALA A 23 15.99 15.18 13.51
CA ALA A 23 16.98 16.24 13.71
C ALA A 23 18.27 16.03 12.90
N VAL A 24 18.74 14.78 12.78
CA VAL A 24 19.91 14.42 11.97
C VAL A 24 19.68 14.70 10.49
N TYR A 25 18.51 14.33 9.97
CA TYR A 25 18.24 14.43 8.53
C TYR A 25 17.65 15.76 8.07
N VAL A 26 17.22 16.65 8.97
CA VAL A 26 16.59 17.95 8.62
C VAL A 26 17.47 18.82 7.71
N ARG A 27 18.78 18.86 7.93
CA ARG A 27 19.71 19.64 7.11
C ARG A 27 19.82 19.09 5.68
N ARG A 28 19.77 17.75 5.54
CA ARG A 28 19.83 17.09 4.25
C ARG A 28 18.53 17.27 3.48
N ALA A 29 17.40 17.07 4.11
CA ALA A 29 16.07 17.28 3.53
C ALA A 29 15.85 18.73 3.03
N SER A 30 16.51 19.70 3.69
CA SER A 30 16.39 21.13 3.32
C SER A 30 17.18 21.54 2.08
N ARG A 31 17.99 20.64 1.47
CA ARG A 31 18.84 20.98 0.31
C ARG A 31 18.05 21.14 -0.98
N GLY A 32 16.91 20.48 -1.12
CA GLY A 32 16.05 20.57 -2.31
C GLY A 32 14.95 19.52 -2.33
N THR A 33 14.05 19.66 -3.29
CA THR A 33 12.88 18.77 -3.43
C THR A 33 13.25 17.31 -3.69
N SER A 34 14.33 17.03 -4.42
CA SER A 34 14.83 15.67 -4.65
C SER A 34 15.31 14.99 -3.35
N GLU A 35 15.96 15.73 -2.44
CA GLU A 35 16.35 15.20 -1.14
C GLU A 35 15.13 15.04 -0.24
N PHE A 36 14.19 15.99 -0.27
CA PHE A 36 13.00 15.98 0.57
C PHE A 36 12.01 14.85 0.21
N PHE A 37 11.73 14.66 -1.09
CA PHE A 37 10.71 13.69 -1.55
C PHE A 37 11.27 12.34 -2.01
N LEU A 38 12.53 12.27 -2.46
CA LEU A 38 13.13 11.05 -3.03
C LEU A 38 14.46 10.66 -2.38
N SER A 39 14.80 11.22 -1.23
CA SER A 39 16.06 10.90 -0.53
C SER A 39 17.30 11.00 -1.43
N GLY A 40 17.31 11.97 -2.36
CA GLY A 40 18.38 12.14 -3.34
C GLY A 40 18.59 10.93 -4.26
N ARG A 41 17.63 10.04 -4.38
CA ARG A 41 17.67 8.79 -5.18
C ARG A 41 18.85 7.89 -4.79
N SER A 42 19.14 7.77 -3.51
CA SER A 42 20.27 7.00 -3.00
C SER A 42 19.88 5.83 -2.08
N GLY A 43 18.57 5.52 -2.00
CA GLY A 43 18.03 4.49 -1.13
C GLY A 43 18.45 3.06 -1.53
N PRO A 44 18.98 2.24 -0.61
CA PRO A 44 19.24 0.83 -0.85
C PRO A 44 17.92 0.01 -0.81
N TRP A 45 17.91 -1.13 -1.47
CA TRP A 45 16.72 -1.97 -1.64
C TRP A 45 16.08 -2.43 -0.31
N TRP A 46 16.92 -2.88 0.63
CA TRP A 46 16.44 -3.40 1.91
C TRP A 46 15.76 -2.31 2.75
N LEU A 47 16.30 -1.10 2.75
CA LEU A 47 15.77 0.03 3.49
C LEU A 47 14.44 0.54 2.87
N LEU A 48 14.42 0.72 1.55
CA LEU A 48 13.21 1.19 0.85
C LEU A 48 12.09 0.15 0.87
N GLY A 49 12.41 -1.13 0.74
CA GLY A 49 11.42 -2.21 0.82
C GLY A 49 10.86 -2.37 2.23
N THR A 50 11.70 -2.22 3.28
CA THR A 50 11.22 -2.18 4.66
C THR A 50 10.33 -0.98 4.91
N SER A 51 10.66 0.19 4.35
CA SER A 51 9.78 1.37 4.40
C SER A 51 8.43 1.12 3.70
N MET A 52 8.42 0.44 2.55
CA MET A 52 7.15 0.07 1.89
C MET A 52 6.28 -0.81 2.80
N VAL A 53 6.87 -1.83 3.43
CA VAL A 53 6.10 -2.73 4.30
C VAL A 53 5.69 -2.07 5.61
N ALA A 54 6.53 -1.22 6.20
CA ALA A 54 6.20 -0.46 7.40
C ALA A 54 5.01 0.48 7.15
N THR A 55 5.01 1.19 6.03
CA THR A 55 3.90 2.06 5.62
C THR A 55 2.57 1.32 5.47
N THR A 56 2.61 0.07 4.98
CA THR A 56 1.41 -0.77 4.88
C THR A 56 1.06 -1.49 6.18
N PHE A 57 1.86 -1.34 7.21
CA PHE A 57 1.57 -1.74 8.58
C PHE A 57 1.00 -0.52 9.30
N SER A 58 -0.28 -0.26 9.09
CA SER A 58 -1.01 0.81 9.75
C SER A 58 -1.74 0.29 10.98
N THR A 59 -2.27 1.16 11.80
CA THR A 59 -3.06 0.81 13.00
C THR A 59 -4.33 0.03 12.67
N ASP A 60 -4.88 0.24 11.48
CA ASP A 60 -6.10 -0.42 11.00
C ASP A 60 -5.88 -1.85 10.48
N THR A 61 -4.66 -2.19 10.04
CA THR A 61 -4.40 -3.48 9.37
C THR A 61 -4.62 -4.71 10.27
N PRO A 62 -4.12 -4.78 11.51
CA PRO A 62 -4.41 -5.91 12.40
C PRO A 62 -5.91 -6.03 12.73
N ASN A 63 -6.59 -4.89 12.87
CA ASN A 63 -8.03 -4.83 13.12
C ASN A 63 -8.80 -5.36 11.90
N LEU A 64 -8.41 -4.99 10.68
CA LEU A 64 -9.00 -5.48 9.44
C LEU A 64 -8.84 -7.00 9.31
N VAL A 65 -7.63 -7.52 9.53
CA VAL A 65 -7.38 -8.98 9.50
C VAL A 65 -8.23 -9.71 10.53
N THR A 66 -8.36 -9.15 11.73
CA THR A 66 -9.19 -9.73 12.80
C THR A 66 -10.65 -9.72 12.41
N ASN A 67 -11.17 -8.64 11.83
CA ASN A 67 -12.53 -8.58 11.33
C ASN A 67 -12.79 -9.67 10.27
N ILE A 68 -11.90 -9.81 9.31
CA ILE A 68 -11.99 -10.81 8.23
C ILE A 68 -12.00 -12.23 8.82
N VAL A 69 -11.05 -12.57 9.69
CA VAL A 69 -10.93 -13.92 10.26
C VAL A 69 -12.14 -14.26 11.12
N ARG A 70 -12.67 -13.32 11.88
CA ARG A 70 -13.87 -13.55 12.71
C ARG A 70 -15.16 -13.71 11.88
N GLN A 71 -15.21 -13.15 10.66
CA GLN A 71 -16.38 -13.25 9.76
C GLN A 71 -16.29 -14.47 8.83
N ASP A 72 -15.14 -14.65 8.19
CA ASP A 72 -14.98 -15.56 7.05
C ASP A 72 -13.86 -16.59 7.25
N GLY A 73 -13.32 -16.71 8.48
CA GLY A 73 -12.18 -17.58 8.78
C GLY A 73 -10.87 -17.06 8.13
N VAL A 74 -9.85 -17.92 8.22
CA VAL A 74 -8.52 -17.61 7.61
C VAL A 74 -8.64 -17.45 6.10
N ALA A 75 -9.51 -18.21 5.43
CA ALA A 75 -9.76 -18.13 4.00
C ALA A 75 -10.24 -16.74 3.56
N GLY A 76 -10.95 -16.00 4.39
CA GLY A 76 -11.40 -14.63 4.09
C GLY A 76 -10.26 -13.69 3.67
N ASN A 77 -9.01 -13.99 4.08
CA ASN A 77 -7.86 -13.17 3.72
C ASN A 77 -7.46 -13.21 2.23
N TRP A 78 -8.03 -14.09 1.41
CA TRP A 78 -7.84 -14.06 -0.03
C TRP A 78 -8.25 -12.74 -0.67
N VAL A 79 -9.15 -11.98 -0.07
CA VAL A 79 -9.55 -10.65 -0.53
C VAL A 79 -8.37 -9.66 -0.62
N TRP A 80 -7.31 -9.87 0.18
CA TRP A 80 -6.09 -9.07 0.08
C TRP A 80 -4.85 -9.89 -0.33
N TRP A 81 -4.79 -11.20 -0.07
CA TRP A 81 -3.70 -12.05 -0.56
C TRP A 81 -3.60 -12.08 -2.08
N ALA A 82 -4.72 -11.96 -2.79
CA ALA A 82 -4.76 -11.90 -4.25
C ALA A 82 -3.93 -10.75 -4.83
N PHE A 83 -3.77 -9.64 -4.10
CA PHE A 83 -2.93 -8.52 -4.54
C PHE A 83 -1.43 -8.84 -4.60
N LEU A 84 -0.98 -9.98 -4.08
CA LEU A 84 0.37 -10.48 -4.34
C LEU A 84 0.64 -10.62 -5.84
N LEU A 85 -0.35 -11.01 -6.64
CA LEU A 85 -0.22 -11.11 -8.10
C LEU A 85 0.19 -9.77 -8.72
N THR A 86 -0.50 -8.69 -8.36
CA THR A 86 -0.13 -7.32 -8.77
C THR A 86 1.20 -6.88 -8.17
N GLY A 87 1.45 -7.21 -6.91
CA GLY A 87 2.71 -6.89 -6.25
C GLY A 87 3.92 -7.48 -6.97
N MET A 88 3.87 -8.78 -7.28
CA MET A 88 4.92 -9.45 -8.05
C MET A 88 4.99 -8.99 -9.51
N MET A 89 3.85 -8.63 -10.11
CA MET A 89 3.84 -7.97 -11.41
C MET A 89 4.59 -6.65 -11.38
N THR A 90 4.40 -5.86 -10.32
CA THR A 90 5.15 -4.61 -10.10
C THR A 90 6.65 -4.85 -10.01
N VAL A 91 7.10 -5.90 -9.33
CA VAL A 91 8.51 -6.27 -9.23
C VAL A 91 9.15 -6.50 -10.60
N PHE A 92 8.55 -7.37 -11.41
CA PHE A 92 9.22 -7.90 -12.60
C PHE A 92 8.95 -7.09 -13.87
N PHE A 93 7.82 -6.38 -13.95
CA PHE A 93 7.43 -5.63 -15.15
C PHE A 93 7.61 -4.12 -15.00
N TYR A 94 7.41 -3.54 -13.79
CA TYR A 94 7.25 -2.08 -13.65
C TYR A 94 8.35 -1.39 -12.84
N ALA A 95 8.92 -2.04 -11.82
CA ALA A 95 9.87 -1.39 -10.92
C ALA A 95 11.09 -0.79 -11.64
N ARG A 96 11.57 -1.46 -12.68
CA ARG A 96 12.67 -0.96 -13.53
C ARG A 96 12.23 0.19 -14.40
N LEU A 97 11.03 0.13 -14.98
CA LEU A 97 10.47 1.18 -15.83
C LEU A 97 10.29 2.48 -15.05
N TRP A 98 9.72 2.39 -13.84
CA TRP A 98 9.59 3.53 -12.94
C TRP A 98 10.96 4.17 -12.64
N ARG A 99 11.94 3.39 -12.24
CA ARG A 99 13.25 3.95 -11.92
C ARG A 99 13.94 4.55 -13.14
N ARG A 100 13.77 3.94 -14.31
CA ARG A 100 14.31 4.41 -15.60
C ARG A 100 13.65 5.69 -16.10
N SER A 101 12.35 5.89 -15.83
CA SER A 101 11.63 7.09 -16.24
C SER A 101 12.24 8.37 -15.66
N GLY A 102 12.87 8.28 -14.49
CA GLY A 102 13.54 9.41 -13.87
C GLY A 102 12.63 10.53 -13.35
N VAL A 103 11.31 10.35 -13.37
CA VAL A 103 10.34 11.34 -12.89
C VAL A 103 10.45 11.57 -11.37
N MET A 104 10.00 12.72 -10.89
CA MET A 104 9.98 13.05 -9.47
C MET A 104 8.80 12.39 -8.75
N THR A 105 7.65 12.36 -9.41
CA THR A 105 6.41 11.76 -8.94
C THR A 105 5.81 10.89 -10.03
N ASP A 106 4.97 9.95 -9.66
CA ASP A 106 4.20 9.14 -10.62
C ASP A 106 3.21 9.97 -11.44
N LEU A 107 2.83 11.17 -10.99
CA LEU A 107 2.01 12.11 -11.77
C LEU A 107 2.78 12.83 -12.87
N GLU A 108 4.08 13.06 -12.71
CA GLU A 108 4.92 13.60 -13.78
C GLU A 108 4.96 12.67 -15.00
N PHE A 109 4.72 11.36 -14.79
CA PHE A 109 4.58 10.37 -15.85
C PHE A 109 3.57 10.81 -16.93
N TYR A 110 2.48 11.47 -16.55
CA TYR A 110 1.45 11.88 -17.51
C TYR A 110 1.99 12.82 -18.59
N GLU A 111 2.89 13.75 -18.25
CA GLU A 111 3.46 14.68 -19.22
C GLU A 111 4.63 14.12 -20.01
N ILE A 112 5.34 13.11 -19.50
CA ILE A 112 6.37 12.42 -20.30
C ILE A 112 5.78 11.36 -21.24
N ARG A 113 4.58 10.85 -20.92
CA ARG A 113 3.91 9.77 -21.64
C ARG A 113 2.84 10.26 -22.62
N TYR A 114 2.15 11.33 -22.27
CA TYR A 114 1.06 11.91 -23.05
C TYR A 114 1.41 13.33 -23.50
N SER A 115 0.71 13.81 -24.53
CA SER A 115 0.95 15.13 -25.11
C SER A 115 -0.22 16.07 -24.97
N GLY A 116 0.05 17.37 -25.06
CA GLY A 116 -0.95 18.42 -25.12
C GLY A 116 -1.53 18.82 -23.77
N LYS A 117 -2.51 19.73 -23.80
CA LYS A 117 -3.16 20.28 -22.60
C LYS A 117 -3.86 19.20 -21.76
N SER A 118 -4.36 18.13 -22.40
CA SER A 118 -5.01 17.03 -21.68
C SER A 118 -4.07 16.30 -20.72
N ALA A 119 -2.80 16.15 -21.04
CA ALA A 119 -1.81 15.56 -20.13
C ALA A 119 -1.61 16.43 -18.88
N ALA A 120 -1.49 17.74 -19.05
CA ALA A 120 -1.37 18.70 -17.95
C ALA A 120 -2.66 18.73 -17.09
N VAL A 121 -3.84 18.65 -17.71
CA VAL A 121 -5.12 18.59 -16.99
C VAL A 121 -5.20 17.32 -16.12
N VAL A 122 -4.83 16.14 -16.66
CA VAL A 122 -4.79 14.89 -15.86
C VAL A 122 -3.83 15.05 -14.68
N ARG A 123 -2.63 15.58 -14.90
CA ARG A 123 -1.64 15.79 -13.83
C ARG A 123 -2.18 16.74 -12.76
N CYS A 124 -2.76 17.88 -13.15
CA CYS A 124 -3.36 18.85 -12.26
C CYS A 124 -4.51 18.25 -11.44
N PHE A 125 -5.47 17.62 -12.11
CA PHE A 125 -6.63 17.01 -11.46
C PHE A 125 -6.19 15.93 -10.46
N ARG A 126 -5.34 14.99 -10.87
CA ARG A 126 -4.87 13.91 -10.00
C ARG A 126 -4.05 14.42 -8.81
N SER A 127 -3.29 15.50 -8.97
CA SER A 127 -2.53 16.07 -7.85
C SER A 127 -3.44 16.57 -6.72
N MET A 128 -4.60 17.15 -7.06
CA MET A 128 -5.60 17.58 -6.09
C MET A 128 -6.45 16.40 -5.59
N TYR A 129 -6.91 15.56 -6.53
CA TYR A 129 -7.78 14.42 -6.25
C TYR A 129 -7.11 13.38 -5.33
N LEU A 130 -5.88 12.96 -5.67
CA LEU A 130 -5.12 12.00 -4.87
C LEU A 130 -4.35 12.66 -3.73
N GLY A 131 -3.66 13.77 -4.01
CA GLY A 131 -2.75 14.41 -3.05
C GLY A 131 -3.47 15.13 -1.90
N LEU A 132 -4.67 15.65 -2.14
CA LEU A 132 -5.47 16.30 -1.12
C LEU A 132 -6.63 15.43 -0.67
N PHE A 133 -7.64 15.23 -1.55
CA PHE A 133 -8.91 14.66 -1.14
C PHE A 133 -8.78 13.21 -0.62
N PHE A 134 -8.41 12.26 -1.47
CA PHE A 134 -8.31 10.85 -1.05
C PHE A 134 -7.23 10.63 0.00
N ASN A 135 -6.13 11.33 -0.10
CA ASN A 135 -5.07 11.24 0.89
C ASN A 135 -5.55 11.65 2.28
N CYS A 136 -6.30 12.76 2.40
CA CYS A 136 -6.88 13.17 3.68
C CYS A 136 -7.94 12.19 4.19
N VAL A 137 -8.76 11.60 3.32
CA VAL A 137 -9.73 10.56 3.71
C VAL A 137 -9.02 9.34 4.27
N ILE A 138 -7.95 8.85 3.61
CA ILE A 138 -7.17 7.71 4.10
C ILE A 138 -6.52 8.03 5.45
N MET A 139 -5.89 9.20 5.57
CA MET A 139 -5.29 9.64 6.84
C MET A 139 -6.32 9.77 7.96
N ALA A 140 -7.52 10.25 7.66
CA ALA A 140 -8.61 10.35 8.62
C ALA A 140 -9.08 8.95 9.07
N SER A 141 -9.21 7.99 8.16
CA SER A 141 -9.57 6.60 8.49
C SER A 141 -8.53 5.92 9.37
N VAL A 142 -7.25 6.11 9.08
CA VAL A 142 -6.13 5.61 9.91
C VAL A 142 -6.14 6.25 11.30
N THR A 143 -6.44 7.55 11.38
CA THR A 143 -6.56 8.27 12.65
C THR A 143 -7.78 7.79 13.45
N LEU A 144 -8.90 7.48 12.79
CA LEU A 144 -10.08 6.90 13.44
C LEU A 144 -9.77 5.53 14.05
N ALA A 145 -8.98 4.69 13.37
CA ALA A 145 -8.51 3.43 13.94
C ALA A 145 -7.64 3.64 15.18
N ALA A 146 -6.75 4.64 15.17
CA ALA A 146 -5.96 5.02 16.34
C ALA A 146 -6.85 5.50 17.51
N VAL A 147 -7.92 6.26 17.21
CA VAL A 147 -8.93 6.68 18.20
C VAL A 147 -9.61 5.47 18.83
N LYS A 148 -10.05 4.50 18.04
CA LYS A 148 -10.67 3.25 18.56
C LYS A 148 -9.71 2.51 19.48
N ILE A 149 -8.46 2.32 19.07
CA ILE A 149 -7.44 1.63 19.87
C ILE A 149 -7.16 2.39 21.19
N ALA A 150 -6.96 3.70 21.13
CA ALA A 150 -6.71 4.51 22.32
C ALA A 150 -7.90 4.52 23.28
N ASN A 151 -9.12 4.51 22.75
CA ASN A 151 -10.33 4.41 23.58
C ASN A 151 -10.43 3.06 24.28
N VAL A 152 -10.20 1.94 23.56
CA VAL A 152 -10.21 0.58 24.15
C VAL A 152 -9.12 0.40 25.20
N LEU A 153 -7.88 0.81 24.89
CA LEU A 153 -6.72 0.57 25.76
C LEU A 153 -6.66 1.53 26.97
N PHE A 154 -7.00 2.81 26.75
CA PHE A 154 -6.76 3.87 27.73
C PHE A 154 -8.00 4.67 28.15
N GLY A 155 -9.14 4.48 27.46
CA GLY A 155 -10.34 5.29 27.68
C GLY A 155 -10.18 6.76 27.22
N TRP A 156 -9.26 7.02 26.29
CA TRP A 156 -9.02 8.40 25.83
C TRP A 156 -10.15 8.89 24.94
N PRO A 157 -10.59 10.16 25.12
CA PRO A 157 -11.57 10.75 24.22
C PRO A 157 -10.96 10.98 22.83
N ALA A 158 -11.81 10.90 21.80
CA ALA A 158 -11.40 11.03 20.39
C ALA A 158 -10.59 12.32 20.14
N ALA A 159 -11.05 13.47 20.67
CA ALA A 159 -10.39 14.75 20.47
C ALA A 159 -8.93 14.76 20.98
N LEU A 160 -8.68 14.20 22.16
CA LEU A 160 -7.32 14.10 22.72
C LEU A 160 -6.43 13.24 21.82
N THR A 161 -6.92 12.08 21.40
CA THR A 161 -6.16 11.19 20.53
C THR A 161 -5.84 11.83 19.19
N VAL A 162 -6.82 12.50 18.55
CA VAL A 162 -6.61 13.21 17.28
C VAL A 162 -5.55 14.30 17.42
N VAL A 163 -5.60 15.11 18.48
CA VAL A 163 -4.61 16.18 18.73
C VAL A 163 -3.22 15.59 18.95
N CYS A 164 -3.07 14.57 19.79
CA CYS A 164 -1.78 13.90 20.00
C CYS A 164 -1.22 13.32 18.69
N CYS A 165 -2.05 12.63 17.93
CA CYS A 165 -1.71 12.09 16.62
C CYS A 165 -1.26 13.17 15.63
N ALA A 166 -1.99 14.29 15.54
CA ALA A 166 -1.66 15.39 14.66
C ALA A 166 -0.32 16.06 15.02
N VAL A 167 -0.11 16.36 16.31
CA VAL A 167 1.13 16.98 16.79
C VAL A 167 2.34 16.09 16.50
N LEU A 168 2.25 14.80 16.80
CA LEU A 168 3.32 13.85 16.54
C LEU A 168 3.63 13.75 15.04
N SER A 169 2.61 13.55 14.20
CA SER A 169 2.81 13.44 12.74
C SER A 169 3.42 14.69 12.13
N ILE A 170 2.96 15.89 12.53
CA ILE A 170 3.54 17.15 12.05
C ILE A 170 5.02 17.26 12.48
N ALA A 171 5.33 16.93 13.74
CA ALA A 171 6.69 17.00 14.25
C ALA A 171 7.67 16.10 13.46
N PHE A 172 7.24 14.92 13.08
CA PHE A 172 8.04 13.97 12.30
C PHE A 172 8.13 14.39 10.83
N SER A 173 6.99 14.57 10.14
CA SER A 173 6.93 14.75 8.69
C SER A 173 7.52 16.06 8.18
N VAL A 174 7.31 17.18 8.91
CA VAL A 174 7.74 18.52 8.48
C VAL A 174 9.27 18.66 8.49
N THR A 175 9.97 17.87 9.30
CA THR A 175 11.40 18.06 9.56
C THR A 175 12.30 17.29 8.59
N ALA A 176 12.16 15.97 8.48
CA ALA A 176 13.20 15.10 7.93
C ALA A 176 12.96 14.63 6.49
N GLY A 177 11.79 14.91 5.91
CA GLY A 177 11.42 14.42 4.58
C GLY A 177 11.54 12.89 4.47
N LEU A 178 11.64 12.35 3.25
CA LEU A 178 11.64 10.90 3.02
C LEU A 178 12.81 10.16 3.71
N TRP A 179 13.97 10.80 3.93
CA TRP A 179 15.07 10.14 4.63
C TRP A 179 14.74 9.80 6.08
N GLY A 180 14.11 10.72 6.80
CA GLY A 180 13.66 10.45 8.17
C GLY A 180 12.66 9.31 8.21
N VAL A 181 11.63 9.38 7.35
CA VAL A 181 10.61 8.34 7.23
C VAL A 181 11.25 6.96 7.01
N VAL A 182 12.10 6.81 6.01
CA VAL A 182 12.68 5.51 5.62
C VAL A 182 13.57 4.91 6.72
N VAL A 183 14.30 5.75 7.48
CA VAL A 183 15.17 5.28 8.56
C VAL A 183 14.36 4.90 9.80
N THR A 184 13.33 5.68 10.16
CA THR A 184 12.45 5.33 11.29
C THR A 184 11.63 4.09 10.99
N ASP A 185 11.18 3.90 9.76
CA ASP A 185 10.41 2.74 9.31
C ASP A 185 11.12 1.39 9.59
N LEU A 186 12.44 1.35 9.55
CA LEU A 186 13.20 0.13 9.85
C LEU A 186 13.01 -0.31 11.31
N VAL A 187 13.13 0.61 12.25
CA VAL A 187 12.93 0.33 13.68
C VAL A 187 11.46 0.06 13.98
N GLN A 188 10.58 0.82 13.35
CA GLN A 188 9.13 0.65 13.45
C GLN A 188 8.70 -0.74 13.03
N PHE A 189 9.18 -1.22 11.88
CA PHE A 189 8.86 -2.55 11.39
C PHE A 189 9.35 -3.65 12.35
N ALA A 190 10.57 -3.52 12.90
CA ALA A 190 11.09 -4.47 13.87
C ALA A 190 10.26 -4.49 15.16
N MET A 191 9.88 -3.32 15.70
CA MET A 191 9.02 -3.22 16.88
C MET A 191 7.63 -3.80 16.61
N ALA A 192 7.05 -3.47 15.45
CA ALA A 192 5.72 -3.95 15.06
C ALA A 192 5.66 -5.48 14.95
N MET A 193 6.69 -6.09 14.35
CA MET A 193 6.76 -7.56 14.25
C MET A 193 6.98 -8.19 15.63
N THR A 194 7.85 -7.63 16.47
CA THR A 194 8.07 -8.13 17.85
C THR A 194 6.78 -8.05 18.66
N GLY A 195 6.04 -6.94 18.60
CA GLY A 195 4.77 -6.77 19.28
C GLY A 195 3.70 -7.75 18.76
N ALA A 196 3.60 -7.94 17.44
CA ALA A 196 2.62 -8.85 16.85
C ALA A 196 2.90 -10.32 17.21
N PHE A 197 4.16 -10.78 17.19
CA PHE A 197 4.52 -12.14 17.63
C PHE A 197 4.29 -12.34 19.13
N ALA A 198 4.62 -11.34 19.95
CA ALA A 198 4.32 -11.39 21.37
C ALA A 198 2.80 -11.47 21.62
N ALA A 199 2.02 -10.65 20.92
CA ALA A 199 0.55 -10.69 21.04
C ALA A 199 -0.01 -12.09 20.67
N ALA A 200 0.48 -12.70 19.58
CA ALA A 200 0.08 -14.04 19.18
C ALA A 200 0.46 -15.09 20.25
N TYR A 201 1.70 -15.01 20.76
CA TYR A 201 2.15 -15.93 21.80
C TYR A 201 1.28 -15.82 23.07
N TYR A 202 1.11 -14.61 23.63
CA TYR A 202 0.31 -14.44 24.85
C TYR A 202 -1.19 -14.68 24.66
N ALA A 203 -1.70 -14.46 23.46
CA ALA A 203 -3.08 -14.83 23.11
C ALA A 203 -3.30 -16.34 23.16
N THR A 204 -2.34 -17.14 22.67
CA THR A 204 -2.43 -18.60 22.73
C THR A 204 -2.31 -19.16 24.15
N GLN A 205 -1.65 -18.44 25.07
CA GLN A 205 -1.49 -18.89 26.47
C GLN A 205 -2.73 -18.66 27.36
N GLN A 206 -3.81 -18.11 26.82
CA GLN A 206 -5.03 -17.92 27.59
C GLN A 206 -5.70 -19.27 27.89
N ASP A 207 -6.28 -19.43 29.09
CA ASP A 207 -6.92 -20.68 29.54
C ASP A 207 -8.06 -21.13 28.59
N GLN A 208 -8.80 -20.16 28.01
CA GLN A 208 -9.84 -20.42 27.04
C GLN A 208 -9.29 -20.97 25.73
N VAL A 209 -8.03 -20.70 25.43
CA VAL A 209 -7.36 -21.14 24.19
C VAL A 209 -6.64 -22.48 24.43
N GLY A 210 -5.85 -22.58 25.48
CA GLY A 210 -5.12 -23.81 25.82
C GLY A 210 -3.92 -24.09 24.92
N GLY A 211 -3.19 -23.06 24.53
CA GLY A 211 -2.06 -23.16 23.59
C GLY A 211 -2.49 -23.32 22.14
N LEU A 212 -1.52 -23.54 21.27
CA LEU A 212 -1.80 -23.75 19.84
C LEU A 212 -2.58 -25.07 19.60
N ALA A 213 -2.29 -26.12 20.36
CA ALA A 213 -3.02 -27.38 20.27
C ALA A 213 -4.51 -27.22 20.64
N GLY A 214 -4.78 -26.53 21.75
CA GLY A 214 -6.15 -26.24 22.17
C GLY A 214 -6.89 -25.34 21.20
N LEU A 215 -6.20 -24.38 20.56
CA LEU A 215 -6.76 -23.55 19.50
C LEU A 215 -7.28 -24.41 18.33
N LEU A 216 -6.47 -25.37 17.88
CA LEU A 216 -6.79 -26.25 16.76
C LEU A 216 -7.90 -27.26 17.09
N GLU A 217 -8.00 -27.69 18.34
CA GLU A 217 -9.02 -28.63 18.81
C GLU A 217 -10.38 -27.97 19.02
N ARG A 218 -10.40 -26.73 19.52
CA ARG A 218 -11.63 -26.03 19.96
C ARG A 218 -12.32 -25.22 18.86
N LEU A 219 -11.57 -24.81 17.81
CA LEU A 219 -12.15 -24.06 16.71
C LEU A 219 -12.69 -24.96 15.61
N ASP A 220 -13.73 -24.48 14.94
CA ASP A 220 -14.24 -25.09 13.73
C ASP A 220 -13.11 -25.22 12.68
N PRO A 221 -12.87 -26.42 12.12
CA PRO A 221 -11.88 -26.63 11.05
C PRO A 221 -12.06 -25.69 9.85
N GLN A 222 -13.28 -25.24 9.56
CA GLN A 222 -13.55 -24.28 8.49
C GLN A 222 -12.95 -22.91 8.80
N ALA A 223 -12.99 -22.46 10.06
CA ALA A 223 -12.36 -21.19 10.46
C ALA A 223 -10.84 -21.20 10.31
N LEU A 224 -10.21 -22.38 10.44
CA LEU A 224 -8.76 -22.56 10.31
C LEU A 224 -8.31 -22.75 8.86
N SER A 225 -9.21 -23.13 7.95
CA SER A 225 -8.89 -23.44 6.57
C SER A 225 -8.37 -22.21 5.81
N VAL A 226 -7.27 -22.39 5.05
CA VAL A 226 -6.72 -21.36 4.15
C VAL A 226 -7.51 -21.27 2.84
N LEU A 227 -8.36 -22.22 2.53
CA LEU A 227 -9.27 -22.21 1.39
C LEU A 227 -10.71 -22.14 1.87
N PRO A 228 -11.60 -21.40 1.21
CA PRO A 228 -13.00 -21.36 1.56
C PRO A 228 -13.67 -22.73 1.33
N ASP A 229 -14.78 -22.96 2.02
CA ASP A 229 -15.60 -24.15 1.76
C ASP A 229 -16.14 -24.13 0.34
N PHE A 230 -15.78 -25.14 -0.46
CA PHE A 230 -16.24 -25.30 -1.83
C PHE A 230 -17.74 -25.63 -1.94
N GLY A 231 -18.37 -26.03 -0.84
CA GLY A 231 -19.82 -26.22 -0.73
C GLY A 231 -20.58 -24.89 -0.59
N ASN A 232 -19.92 -23.83 -0.10
CA ASN A 232 -20.49 -22.50 0.00
C ASN A 232 -20.12 -21.64 -1.22
N GLY A 233 -20.96 -21.69 -2.26
CA GLY A 233 -20.70 -21.02 -3.55
C GLY A 233 -20.60 -19.49 -3.42
N GLU A 234 -21.31 -18.84 -2.49
CA GLU A 234 -21.23 -17.41 -2.27
C GLU A 234 -19.87 -17.01 -1.65
N LEU A 235 -19.44 -17.72 -0.63
CA LEU A 235 -18.14 -17.50 0.01
C LEU A 235 -16.99 -17.80 -0.98
N LEU A 236 -17.08 -18.91 -1.71
CA LEU A 236 -16.10 -19.26 -2.73
C LEU A 236 -15.97 -18.18 -3.81
N LEU A 237 -17.10 -17.65 -4.29
CA LEU A 237 -17.12 -16.59 -5.29
C LEU A 237 -16.54 -15.29 -4.74
N SER A 238 -16.94 -14.86 -3.54
CA SER A 238 -16.57 -13.56 -2.98
C SER A 238 -15.14 -13.50 -2.48
N VAL A 239 -14.63 -14.55 -1.84
CA VAL A 239 -13.29 -14.52 -1.24
C VAL A 239 -12.18 -15.14 -2.09
N LEU A 240 -12.49 -15.99 -3.08
CA LEU A 240 -11.47 -16.65 -3.89
C LEU A 240 -11.58 -16.32 -5.37
N ILE A 241 -12.72 -16.60 -6.01
CA ILE A 241 -12.85 -16.48 -7.47
C ILE A 241 -12.72 -15.03 -7.93
N ILE A 242 -13.50 -14.12 -7.37
CA ILE A 242 -13.43 -12.70 -7.74
C ILE A 242 -12.09 -12.07 -7.39
N PRO A 243 -11.49 -12.28 -6.21
CA PRO A 243 -10.15 -11.80 -5.93
C PRO A 243 -9.10 -12.29 -6.93
N LEU A 244 -9.10 -13.57 -7.29
CA LEU A 244 -8.12 -14.15 -8.21
C LEU A 244 -8.38 -13.88 -9.71
N THR A 245 -9.59 -13.48 -10.10
CA THR A 245 -9.92 -13.22 -11.51
C THR A 245 -10.00 -11.75 -11.84
N VAL A 246 -10.54 -10.92 -10.95
CA VAL A 246 -10.84 -9.50 -11.22
C VAL A 246 -10.13 -8.56 -10.25
N GLN A 247 -10.21 -8.84 -8.95
CA GLN A 247 -9.79 -7.87 -7.94
C GLN A 247 -8.27 -7.65 -7.90
N TRP A 248 -7.44 -8.69 -8.14
CA TRP A 248 -5.99 -8.61 -8.00
C TRP A 248 -5.32 -7.56 -8.91
N TRP A 249 -5.94 -7.18 -10.02
CA TRP A 249 -5.45 -6.16 -10.93
C TRP A 249 -6.27 -4.86 -10.88
N SER A 250 -7.29 -4.79 -10.04
CA SER A 250 -8.02 -3.55 -9.78
C SER A 250 -7.24 -2.64 -8.83
N VAL A 251 -7.66 -1.39 -8.71
CA VAL A 251 -7.11 -0.47 -7.69
C VAL A 251 -7.86 -0.72 -6.39
N TRP A 252 -7.15 -1.11 -5.34
CA TRP A 252 -7.80 -1.39 -4.05
C TRP A 252 -8.10 -0.11 -3.24
N TYR A 253 -7.36 0.96 -3.46
CA TYR A 253 -7.74 2.32 -3.09
C TYR A 253 -7.07 3.32 -4.03
N PRO A 254 -7.65 4.54 -4.21
CA PRO A 254 -7.08 5.56 -5.08
C PRO A 254 -5.66 5.94 -4.65
N GLY A 255 -4.73 5.86 -5.60
CA GLY A 255 -3.31 6.07 -5.36
C GLY A 255 -2.47 4.79 -5.22
N ALA A 256 -3.11 3.61 -5.06
CA ALA A 256 -2.44 2.31 -5.06
C ALA A 256 -2.65 1.58 -6.40
N GLU A 257 -2.20 2.21 -7.48
CA GLU A 257 -2.39 1.68 -8.83
C GLU A 257 -1.58 0.39 -9.06
N PRO A 258 -2.18 -0.60 -9.76
CA PRO A 258 -1.45 -1.77 -10.22
C PRO A 258 -0.24 -1.39 -11.08
N GLY A 259 0.87 -2.09 -10.88
CA GLY A 259 2.13 -1.73 -11.54
C GLY A 259 2.90 -0.60 -10.85
N GLY A 260 2.42 -0.14 -9.72
CA GLY A 260 3.04 0.87 -8.85
C GLY A 260 2.47 2.27 -9.04
N GLY A 261 2.02 2.84 -7.95
CA GLY A 261 1.55 4.22 -7.81
C GLY A 261 1.88 4.72 -6.41
N SER A 262 1.59 5.98 -6.14
CA SER A 262 1.71 6.61 -4.84
C SER A 262 3.05 6.36 -4.11
N TYR A 263 3.01 5.99 -2.83
CA TYR A 263 4.21 5.74 -2.02
C TYR A 263 5.06 4.55 -2.50
N VAL A 264 4.47 3.54 -3.17
CA VAL A 264 5.24 2.43 -3.76
C VAL A 264 6.07 2.94 -4.93
N ALA A 265 5.47 3.74 -5.83
CA ALA A 265 6.20 4.40 -6.92
C ALA A 265 7.27 5.34 -6.38
N GLN A 266 6.96 6.11 -5.33
CA GLN A 266 7.93 7.03 -4.70
C GLN A 266 9.18 6.30 -4.21
N ARG A 267 9.04 5.12 -3.56
CA ARG A 267 10.20 4.33 -3.11
C ARG A 267 10.97 3.72 -4.30
N MET A 268 10.28 3.25 -5.33
CA MET A 268 10.93 2.79 -6.56
C MET A 268 11.76 3.90 -7.22
N LEU A 269 11.25 5.12 -7.26
CA LEU A 269 11.93 6.32 -7.80
C LEU A 269 13.10 6.78 -6.90
N ALA A 270 12.99 6.58 -5.58
CA ALA A 270 14.03 6.91 -4.61
C ALA A 270 15.22 5.92 -4.61
N ALA A 271 15.09 4.77 -5.25
CA ALA A 271 16.12 3.74 -5.29
C ALA A 271 17.39 4.18 -6.03
N LYS A 272 18.57 3.66 -5.63
CA LYS A 272 19.86 3.98 -6.26
C LYS A 272 19.87 3.70 -7.77
N ASN A 273 19.30 2.58 -8.18
CA ASN A 273 19.23 2.13 -9.57
C ASN A 273 18.09 1.12 -9.76
N GLU A 274 17.94 0.58 -10.98
CA GLU A 274 16.89 -0.39 -11.32
C GLU A 274 16.95 -1.67 -10.47
N ARG A 275 18.16 -2.16 -10.13
CA ARG A 275 18.36 -3.34 -9.27
C ARG A 275 17.81 -3.10 -7.86
N HIS A 276 18.11 -1.94 -7.30
CA HIS A 276 17.61 -1.55 -5.98
C HIS A 276 16.09 -1.29 -5.98
N SER A 277 15.53 -0.75 -7.06
CA SER A 277 14.09 -0.56 -7.22
C SER A 277 13.35 -1.91 -7.23
N MET A 278 13.83 -2.86 -8.03
CA MET A 278 13.26 -4.19 -8.12
C MET A 278 13.41 -4.98 -6.82
N GLY A 279 14.60 -4.92 -6.20
CA GLY A 279 14.87 -5.59 -4.92
C GLY A 279 14.02 -5.04 -3.77
N ALA A 280 13.79 -3.72 -3.73
CA ALA A 280 12.93 -3.09 -2.73
C ALA A 280 11.48 -3.59 -2.84
N THR A 281 10.95 -3.62 -4.07
CA THR A 281 9.58 -4.08 -4.31
C THR A 281 9.44 -5.59 -4.06
N LEU A 282 10.47 -6.40 -4.37
CA LEU A 282 10.48 -7.84 -4.06
C LEU A 282 10.46 -8.07 -2.54
N TRP A 283 11.35 -7.41 -1.80
CA TRP A 283 11.40 -7.52 -0.34
C TRP A 283 10.09 -7.05 0.31
N PHE A 284 9.52 -5.96 -0.19
CA PHE A 284 8.20 -5.50 0.25
C PHE A 284 7.15 -6.61 0.16
N ASN A 285 7.03 -7.28 -0.99
CA ASN A 285 6.02 -8.32 -1.18
C ASN A 285 6.27 -9.55 -0.30
N VAL A 286 7.53 -9.98 -0.13
CA VAL A 286 7.88 -11.09 0.76
C VAL A 286 7.49 -10.75 2.20
N ALA A 287 7.89 -9.60 2.71
CA ALA A 287 7.60 -9.21 4.09
C ALA A 287 6.10 -8.96 4.31
N HIS A 288 5.41 -8.40 3.32
CA HIS A 288 4.00 -8.07 3.42
C HIS A 288 3.09 -9.31 3.43
N TYR A 289 3.33 -10.27 2.55
CA TYR A 289 2.42 -11.39 2.37
C TYR A 289 2.86 -12.69 3.06
N ALA A 290 4.16 -12.88 3.35
CA ALA A 290 4.62 -14.10 3.99
C ALA A 290 4.96 -13.92 5.47
N LEU A 291 5.61 -12.79 5.86
CA LEU A 291 6.13 -12.63 7.22
C LEU A 291 5.07 -12.12 8.21
N ARG A 292 4.27 -11.12 7.83
CA ARG A 292 3.37 -10.41 8.76
C ARG A 292 2.01 -11.07 9.04
N PRO A 293 1.37 -11.87 8.16
CA PRO A 293 -0.04 -12.24 8.33
C PRO A 293 -0.31 -13.13 9.55
N TRP A 294 0.53 -14.11 9.78
CA TRP A 294 0.26 -15.18 10.76
C TRP A 294 0.08 -14.69 12.19
N PRO A 295 0.91 -13.80 12.74
CA PRO A 295 0.68 -13.32 14.10
C PRO A 295 -0.71 -12.71 14.30
N TRP A 296 -1.20 -11.94 13.33
CA TRP A 296 -2.51 -11.32 13.41
C TRP A 296 -3.65 -12.31 13.29
N MET A 297 -3.53 -13.29 12.37
CA MET A 297 -4.52 -14.35 12.22
C MET A 297 -4.62 -15.22 13.48
N ILE A 298 -3.49 -15.54 14.13
CA ILE A 298 -3.47 -16.28 15.39
C ILE A 298 -4.20 -15.49 16.48
N VAL A 299 -3.92 -14.18 16.64
CA VAL A 299 -4.63 -13.35 17.62
C VAL A 299 -6.12 -13.30 17.32
N ALA A 300 -6.50 -13.19 16.05
CA ALA A 300 -7.89 -13.19 15.61
C ALA A 300 -8.60 -14.51 15.95
N LEU A 301 -7.97 -15.65 15.64
CA LEU A 301 -8.50 -16.98 15.97
C LEU A 301 -8.63 -17.17 17.49
N CYS A 302 -7.62 -16.78 18.28
CA CYS A 302 -7.71 -16.81 19.74
C CYS A 302 -8.85 -15.94 20.26
N SER A 303 -9.12 -14.79 19.62
CA SER A 303 -10.20 -13.90 20.03
C SER A 303 -11.59 -14.51 19.85
N MET A 304 -11.76 -15.49 18.94
CA MET A 304 -13.02 -16.22 18.77
C MET A 304 -13.35 -17.14 19.93
N LEU A 305 -12.32 -17.59 20.66
CA LEU A 305 -12.50 -18.41 21.88
C LEU A 305 -12.61 -17.55 23.15
N VAL A 306 -11.86 -16.45 23.21
CA VAL A 306 -11.83 -15.55 24.39
C VAL A 306 -13.05 -14.62 24.43
N TYR A 307 -13.49 -14.16 23.26
CA TYR A 307 -14.64 -13.27 23.05
C TYR A 307 -15.51 -13.80 21.91
N PRO A 308 -16.27 -14.89 22.12
CA PRO A 308 -17.10 -15.49 21.07
C PRO A 308 -18.08 -14.52 20.43
N THR A 309 -18.68 -13.65 21.22
CA THR A 309 -19.66 -12.65 20.75
C THR A 309 -19.16 -11.22 20.94
N LEU A 310 -19.80 -10.27 20.22
CA LEU A 310 -19.55 -8.84 20.44
C LEU A 310 -20.00 -8.38 21.84
N GLY A 311 -21.01 -9.05 22.43
CA GLY A 311 -21.46 -8.80 23.78
C GLY A 311 -20.40 -9.13 24.84
N ASP A 312 -19.55 -10.14 24.62
CA ASP A 312 -18.43 -10.48 25.50
C ASP A 312 -17.37 -9.37 25.49
N ILE A 313 -17.10 -8.78 24.30
CA ILE A 313 -16.20 -7.63 24.17
C ILE A 313 -16.79 -6.42 24.91
N GLN A 314 -18.08 -6.13 24.71
CA GLN A 314 -18.76 -5.01 25.38
C GLN A 314 -18.73 -5.19 26.91
N SER A 315 -18.97 -6.40 27.42
CA SER A 315 -18.92 -6.71 28.84
C SER A 315 -17.51 -6.55 29.42
N ALA A 316 -16.47 -6.92 28.66
CA ALA A 316 -15.09 -6.80 29.08
C ALA A 316 -14.58 -5.35 29.04
N PHE A 317 -15.18 -4.49 28.20
CA PHE A 317 -14.81 -3.10 28.00
C PHE A 317 -16.04 -2.17 28.06
N PRO A 318 -16.70 -2.04 29.23
CA PRO A 318 -17.95 -1.28 29.38
C PRO A 318 -17.79 0.23 29.14
N HIS A 319 -16.55 0.73 29.11
CA HIS A 319 -16.26 2.14 28.84
C HIS A 319 -16.21 2.47 27.33
N VAL A 320 -16.21 1.45 26.47
CA VAL A 320 -16.20 1.65 25.00
C VAL A 320 -17.63 1.91 24.53
N ASP A 321 -17.79 2.93 23.69
CA ASP A 321 -19.09 3.25 23.09
C ASP A 321 -19.63 2.02 22.31
N PRO A 322 -20.86 1.56 22.59
CA PRO A 322 -21.48 0.45 21.87
C PRO A 322 -21.46 0.61 20.34
N GLY A 323 -21.56 1.83 19.84
CA GLY A 323 -21.48 2.12 18.40
C GLY A 323 -20.12 1.86 17.77
N LEU A 324 -19.07 1.75 18.58
CA LEU A 324 -17.71 1.41 18.12
C LEU A 324 -17.42 -0.10 18.17
N ILE A 325 -18.25 -0.90 18.83
CA ILE A 325 -18.03 -2.34 19.01
C ILE A 325 -18.28 -3.08 17.71
N GLY A 326 -17.24 -3.73 17.20
CA GLY A 326 -17.26 -4.57 16.02
C GLY A 326 -16.21 -5.69 16.12
N ASN A 327 -16.17 -6.58 15.15
CA ASN A 327 -15.17 -7.66 15.13
C ASN A 327 -13.73 -7.13 15.08
N ASP A 328 -13.50 -5.95 14.51
CA ASP A 328 -12.22 -5.27 14.42
C ASP A 328 -11.63 -4.90 15.79
N ILE A 329 -12.48 -4.63 16.79
CA ILE A 329 -12.05 -4.31 18.17
C ILE A 329 -11.50 -5.53 18.92
N ALA A 330 -11.78 -6.74 18.47
CA ALA A 330 -11.26 -7.93 19.12
C ALA A 330 -9.71 -7.97 19.16
N TYR A 331 -9.02 -7.38 18.17
CA TYR A 331 -7.55 -7.29 18.19
C TYR A 331 -7.04 -6.45 19.38
N PRO A 332 -7.40 -5.16 19.52
CA PRO A 332 -6.98 -4.39 20.70
C PRO A 332 -7.50 -4.97 22.02
N ALA A 333 -8.66 -5.64 22.03
CA ALA A 333 -9.16 -6.31 23.23
C ALA A 333 -8.24 -7.46 23.69
N MET A 334 -7.66 -8.22 22.75
CA MET A 334 -6.70 -9.28 23.07
C MET A 334 -5.36 -8.74 23.59
N LEU A 335 -4.99 -7.50 23.28
CA LEU A 335 -3.73 -6.91 23.74
C LEU A 335 -3.66 -6.75 25.26
N LYS A 336 -4.82 -6.77 25.97
CA LYS A 336 -4.83 -6.68 27.44
C LYS A 336 -4.07 -7.82 28.15
N PHE A 337 -3.84 -8.93 27.45
CA PHE A 337 -3.13 -10.09 28.00
C PHE A 337 -1.60 -9.99 27.88
N LEU A 338 -1.09 -8.94 27.26
CA LEU A 338 0.36 -8.69 27.17
C LEU A 338 0.92 -8.28 28.55
N PRO A 339 2.02 -8.90 29.00
CA PRO A 339 2.67 -8.48 30.22
C PRO A 339 3.40 -7.14 30.03
N PRO A 340 3.76 -6.46 31.16
CA PRO A 340 4.58 -5.27 31.13
C PRO A 340 5.85 -5.44 30.29
N GLY A 341 6.25 -4.39 29.59
CA GLY A 341 7.34 -4.40 28.60
C GLY A 341 6.85 -4.80 27.20
N PHE A 342 6.19 -5.95 27.03
CA PHE A 342 5.59 -6.30 25.75
C PHE A 342 4.37 -5.41 25.43
N MET A 343 3.61 -4.99 26.43
CA MET A 343 2.57 -3.98 26.27
C MET A 343 3.16 -2.66 25.77
N GLY A 344 4.29 -2.21 26.35
CA GLY A 344 5.00 -1.02 25.91
C GLY A 344 5.51 -1.13 24.47
N ILE A 345 6.08 -2.29 24.08
CA ILE A 345 6.50 -2.57 22.70
C ILE A 345 5.28 -2.53 21.77
N MET A 346 4.15 -3.14 22.14
CA MET A 346 2.96 -3.17 21.30
C MET A 346 2.34 -1.79 21.12
N VAL A 347 2.14 -1.03 22.20
CA VAL A 347 1.65 0.34 22.12
C VAL A 347 2.61 1.23 21.35
N GLY A 348 3.92 1.13 21.63
CA GLY A 348 4.95 1.81 20.87
C GLY A 348 4.94 1.45 19.39
N SER A 349 4.71 0.18 19.06
CA SER A 349 4.59 -0.28 17.67
C SER A 349 3.34 0.24 16.95
N LEU A 350 2.21 0.37 17.65
CA LEU A 350 0.99 0.96 17.09
C LEU A 350 1.17 2.47 16.84
N ILE A 351 1.80 3.18 17.77
CA ILE A 351 2.18 4.58 17.57
C ILE A 351 3.14 4.70 16.37
N ALA A 352 4.12 3.81 16.31
CA ALA A 352 5.08 3.74 15.23
C ALA A 352 4.41 3.49 13.87
N ALA A 353 3.53 2.51 13.80
CA ALA A 353 2.75 2.18 12.60
C ALA A 353 1.88 3.35 12.14
N TYR A 354 1.24 4.03 13.08
CA TYR A 354 0.49 5.26 12.81
C TYR A 354 1.39 6.32 12.19
N ILE A 355 2.49 6.67 12.85
CA ILE A 355 3.42 7.71 12.39
C ILE A 355 4.00 7.35 11.02
N SER A 356 4.45 6.11 10.79
CA SER A 356 4.99 5.66 9.49
C SER A 356 4.01 5.89 8.35
N THR A 357 2.75 5.48 8.55
CA THR A 357 1.70 5.65 7.55
C THR A 357 1.41 7.14 7.32
N MET A 358 1.22 7.90 8.38
CA MET A 358 0.93 9.33 8.28
C MET A 358 2.08 10.11 7.64
N ASP A 359 3.32 9.86 8.04
CA ASP A 359 4.51 10.51 7.47
C ASP A 359 4.64 10.24 5.98
N THR A 360 4.35 9.00 5.58
CA THR A 360 4.36 8.62 4.16
C THR A 360 3.28 9.35 3.38
N HIS A 361 2.04 9.35 3.87
CA HIS A 361 0.91 10.02 3.23
C HIS A 361 1.09 11.54 3.18
N LEU A 362 1.60 12.14 4.24
CA LEU A 362 1.91 13.56 4.30
C LEU A 362 3.03 13.95 3.32
N ASN A 363 4.12 13.19 3.26
CA ASN A 363 5.23 13.44 2.34
C ASN A 363 4.82 13.23 0.87
N TRP A 364 4.09 12.15 0.59
CA TRP A 364 3.57 11.85 -0.73
C TRP A 364 2.53 12.88 -1.18
N GLY A 365 1.52 13.21 -0.37
CA GLY A 365 0.51 14.21 -0.67
C GLY A 365 1.12 15.60 -0.89
N ALA A 366 2.05 16.01 -0.04
CA ALA A 366 2.79 17.27 -0.21
C ALA A 366 3.60 17.27 -1.51
N SER A 367 4.18 16.13 -1.94
CA SER A 367 4.90 16.05 -3.21
C SER A 367 3.98 16.34 -4.41
N TYR A 368 2.76 15.82 -4.39
CA TYR A 368 1.77 16.08 -5.43
C TYR A 368 1.32 17.54 -5.44
N LEU A 369 0.96 18.08 -4.27
CA LEU A 369 0.51 19.46 -4.17
C LEU A 369 1.60 20.47 -4.55
N VAL A 370 2.86 20.19 -4.19
CA VAL A 370 3.94 21.16 -4.42
C VAL A 370 4.62 20.96 -5.76
N HIS A 371 5.00 19.73 -6.13
CA HIS A 371 5.71 19.48 -7.37
C HIS A 371 4.77 19.46 -8.59
N ASP A 372 3.62 18.76 -8.47
CA ASP A 372 2.73 18.54 -9.61
C ASP A 372 1.71 19.66 -9.81
N PHE A 373 1.31 20.37 -8.74
CA PHE A 373 0.37 21.47 -8.84
C PHE A 373 1.07 22.83 -8.69
N TYR A 374 1.63 23.17 -7.50
CA TYR A 374 2.13 24.49 -7.20
C TYR A 374 3.30 24.90 -8.10
N ARG A 375 4.35 24.05 -8.19
CA ARG A 375 5.53 24.31 -9.04
C ARG A 375 5.17 24.34 -10.53
N ARG A 376 4.26 23.46 -10.96
CA ARG A 376 3.92 23.33 -12.38
C ARG A 376 3.01 24.45 -12.88
N PHE A 377 2.02 24.86 -12.09
CA PHE A 377 0.94 25.74 -12.56
C PHE A 377 0.91 27.11 -11.91
N ILE A 378 1.47 27.28 -10.70
CA ILE A 378 1.40 28.55 -9.96
C ILE A 378 2.73 29.29 -9.98
N ARG A 379 3.83 28.63 -9.64
CA ARG A 379 5.14 29.29 -9.52
C ARG A 379 6.28 28.38 -10.04
N PRO A 380 6.50 28.33 -11.37
CA PRO A 380 7.49 27.41 -11.98
C PRO A 380 8.95 27.74 -11.67
N GLU A 381 9.28 29.01 -11.42
CA GLU A 381 10.65 29.53 -11.34
C GLU A 381 11.08 29.95 -9.92
N ALA A 382 10.54 29.30 -8.88
CA ALA A 382 10.97 29.57 -7.52
C ALA A 382 12.25 28.79 -7.15
N SER A 383 12.93 29.22 -6.07
CA SER A 383 14.11 28.50 -5.58
C SER A 383 13.71 27.16 -4.93
N GLU A 384 14.62 26.19 -4.94
CA GLU A 384 14.41 24.89 -4.26
C GLU A 384 14.11 25.06 -2.76
N LYS A 385 14.73 26.05 -2.11
CA LYS A 385 14.43 26.37 -0.70
C LYS A 385 12.99 26.85 -0.50
N HIS A 386 12.45 27.61 -1.48
CA HIS A 386 11.06 28.03 -1.45
C HIS A 386 10.12 26.83 -1.56
N TYR A 387 10.35 25.92 -2.50
CA TYR A 387 9.52 24.73 -2.64
C TYR A 387 9.57 23.81 -1.40
N VAL A 388 10.72 23.68 -0.75
CA VAL A 388 10.82 22.94 0.52
C VAL A 388 10.00 23.62 1.64
N ARG A 389 9.98 24.97 1.73
CA ARG A 389 9.12 25.67 2.70
C ARG A 389 7.64 25.44 2.41
N VAL A 390 7.23 25.58 1.14
CA VAL A 390 5.85 25.30 0.72
C VAL A 390 5.48 23.85 1.00
N SER A 391 6.38 22.91 0.81
CA SER A 391 6.15 21.49 1.14
C SER A 391 5.88 21.29 2.63
N ARG A 392 6.62 21.95 3.50
CA ARG A 392 6.40 21.87 4.95
C ARG A 392 5.03 22.44 5.35
N VAL A 393 4.64 23.57 4.75
CA VAL A 393 3.31 24.17 4.98
C VAL A 393 2.20 23.25 4.46
N ALA A 394 2.36 22.68 3.26
CA ALA A 394 1.42 21.74 2.70
C ALA A 394 1.28 20.47 3.55
N THR A 395 2.40 19.94 4.07
CA THR A 395 2.41 18.80 5.00
C THR A 395 1.58 19.07 6.26
N ALA A 396 1.81 20.21 6.91
CA ALA A 396 1.05 20.60 8.09
C ALA A 396 -0.44 20.83 7.76
N GLY A 397 -0.73 21.50 6.65
CA GLY A 397 -2.10 21.73 6.17
C GLY A 397 -2.87 20.45 5.90
N LEU A 398 -2.24 19.46 5.23
CA LEU A 398 -2.83 18.15 4.98
C LEU A 398 -3.19 17.44 6.29
N MET A 399 -2.31 17.49 7.30
CA MET A 399 -2.59 16.87 8.59
C MET A 399 -3.78 17.53 9.30
N VAL A 400 -3.86 18.87 9.27
CA VAL A 400 -5.00 19.60 9.87
C VAL A 400 -6.30 19.20 9.17
N VAL A 401 -6.32 19.15 7.84
CA VAL A 401 -7.51 18.74 7.08
C VAL A 401 -7.91 17.31 7.45
N ALA A 402 -6.95 16.38 7.48
CA ALA A 402 -7.21 15.00 7.86
C ALA A 402 -7.76 14.88 9.30
N ALA A 403 -7.17 15.62 10.26
CA ALA A 403 -7.61 15.64 11.65
C ALA A 403 -9.06 16.15 11.80
N VAL A 404 -9.44 17.18 11.04
CA VAL A 404 -10.83 17.69 11.01
C VAL A 404 -11.76 16.65 10.39
N MET A 405 -11.34 15.98 9.30
CA MET A 405 -12.16 14.97 8.62
C MET A 405 -12.51 13.77 9.51
N VAL A 406 -11.68 13.43 10.50
CA VAL A 406 -11.98 12.32 11.45
C VAL A 406 -13.35 12.48 12.08
N PHE A 407 -13.73 13.71 12.46
CA PHE A 407 -15.00 13.98 13.14
C PHE A 407 -16.24 13.93 12.24
N PHE A 408 -16.04 13.83 10.91
CA PHE A 408 -17.11 13.66 9.92
C PHE A 408 -17.22 12.22 9.39
N LEU A 409 -16.34 11.33 9.83
CA LEU A 409 -16.36 9.93 9.46
C LEU A 409 -17.17 9.13 10.50
N GLU A 410 -18.46 8.94 10.23
CA GLU A 410 -19.33 8.11 11.07
C GLU A 410 -19.00 6.61 10.91
N ASN A 411 -18.64 6.19 9.70
CA ASN A 411 -18.33 4.81 9.40
C ASN A 411 -17.17 4.69 8.40
N ALA A 412 -16.01 4.28 8.89
CA ALA A 412 -14.82 4.08 8.06
C ALA A 412 -15.02 3.02 6.97
N LYS A 413 -15.89 2.02 7.21
CA LYS A 413 -16.17 0.93 6.27
C LYS A 413 -16.91 1.42 5.02
N ASP A 414 -17.97 2.21 5.17
CA ASP A 414 -18.76 2.70 4.03
C ASP A 414 -17.92 3.63 3.13
N SER A 415 -17.08 4.47 3.74
CA SER A 415 -16.14 5.34 3.01
C SER A 415 -15.09 4.52 2.27
N PHE A 416 -14.57 3.46 2.89
CA PHE A 416 -13.60 2.55 2.30
C PHE A 416 -14.21 1.75 1.14
N ASP A 417 -15.41 1.20 1.29
CA ASP A 417 -16.12 0.45 0.24
C ASP A 417 -16.43 1.34 -0.97
N LEU A 418 -16.81 2.59 -0.75
CA LEU A 418 -17.02 3.56 -1.82
C LEU A 418 -15.70 3.87 -2.54
N MET A 419 -14.61 4.09 -1.81
CA MET A 419 -13.30 4.34 -2.41
C MET A 419 -12.81 3.14 -3.25
N LEU A 420 -12.98 1.92 -2.75
CA LEU A 420 -12.68 0.69 -3.51
C LEU A 420 -13.47 0.64 -4.81
N SER A 421 -14.77 0.93 -4.75
CA SER A 421 -15.66 0.90 -5.91
C SER A 421 -15.23 1.92 -6.97
N ILE A 422 -14.83 3.12 -6.55
CA ILE A 422 -14.35 4.17 -7.45
C ILE A 422 -13.00 3.79 -8.09
N GLY A 423 -12.11 3.14 -7.35
CA GLY A 423 -10.80 2.72 -7.84
C GLY A 423 -10.84 1.51 -8.78
N ALA A 424 -11.76 0.60 -8.57
CA ALA A 424 -11.76 -0.74 -9.15
C ALA A 424 -11.67 -0.77 -10.67
N GLY A 425 -12.44 0.06 -11.37
CA GLY A 425 -12.51 0.05 -12.83
C GLY A 425 -11.26 0.59 -13.55
N THR A 426 -10.36 1.25 -12.84
CA THR A 426 -9.20 1.91 -13.47
C THR A 426 -7.93 1.07 -13.50
N GLY A 427 -7.90 -0.10 -12.84
CA GLY A 427 -6.66 -0.88 -12.66
C GLY A 427 -6.00 -1.31 -13.97
N LEU A 428 -6.77 -1.82 -14.92
CA LEU A 428 -6.24 -2.35 -16.18
C LEU A 428 -5.54 -1.29 -17.04
N ILE A 429 -6.02 -0.05 -17.05
CA ILE A 429 -5.38 1.02 -17.83
C ILE A 429 -4.00 1.35 -17.26
N TYR A 430 -3.80 1.28 -15.93
CA TYR A 430 -2.51 1.54 -15.29
C TYR A 430 -1.46 0.47 -15.62
N LEU A 431 -1.90 -0.77 -15.81
CA LEU A 431 -1.03 -1.85 -16.30
C LEU A 431 -0.66 -1.63 -17.77
N LEU A 432 -1.64 -1.36 -18.61
CA LEU A 432 -1.47 -1.32 -20.07
C LEU A 432 -0.82 -0.04 -20.58
N ARG A 433 -0.90 1.09 -19.86
CA ARG A 433 -0.29 2.38 -20.30
C ARG A 433 1.22 2.31 -20.54
N TRP A 434 1.90 1.35 -19.94
CA TRP A 434 3.33 1.11 -20.16
C TRP A 434 3.62 0.26 -21.40
N PHE A 435 2.69 -0.60 -21.81
CA PHE A 435 2.90 -1.60 -22.85
C PHE A 435 2.12 -1.36 -24.13
N TRP A 436 1.13 -0.47 -24.12
CA TRP A 436 0.30 -0.15 -25.27
C TRP A 436 0.37 1.34 -25.60
N TRP A 437 1.08 1.68 -26.70
CA TRP A 437 1.34 3.06 -27.12
C TRP A 437 0.07 3.88 -27.40
N ARG A 438 -1.03 3.23 -27.77
CA ARG A 438 -2.28 3.87 -28.17
C ARG A 438 -3.03 4.54 -27.03
N ILE A 439 -2.83 4.09 -25.79
CA ILE A 439 -3.41 4.73 -24.59
C ILE A 439 -2.91 6.18 -24.52
N ASN A 440 -3.85 7.10 -24.27
CA ASN A 440 -3.63 8.54 -24.23
C ASN A 440 -4.28 9.19 -23.02
N ALA A 441 -4.13 10.51 -22.85
CA ALA A 441 -4.69 11.22 -21.69
C ALA A 441 -6.22 11.13 -21.59
N TRP A 442 -6.93 11.08 -22.72
CA TRP A 442 -8.37 10.92 -22.73
C TRP A 442 -8.83 9.55 -22.25
N SER A 443 -8.02 8.52 -22.50
CA SER A 443 -8.27 7.17 -21.95
C SER A 443 -8.27 7.19 -20.42
N GLU A 444 -7.30 7.88 -19.81
CA GLU A 444 -7.19 8.01 -18.35
C GLU A 444 -8.36 8.85 -17.77
N ILE A 445 -8.69 9.97 -18.43
CA ILE A 445 -9.84 10.81 -18.04
C ILE A 445 -11.14 10.02 -18.09
N ALA A 446 -11.36 9.30 -19.20
CA ALA A 446 -12.56 8.48 -19.38
C ALA A 446 -12.65 7.37 -18.32
N ALA A 447 -11.53 6.70 -18.01
CA ALA A 447 -11.50 5.68 -16.96
C ALA A 447 -11.85 6.26 -15.59
N MET A 448 -11.31 7.41 -15.21
CA MET A 448 -11.59 8.04 -13.92
C MET A 448 -13.06 8.50 -13.82
N ILE A 449 -13.56 9.21 -14.82
CA ILE A 449 -14.94 9.72 -14.83
C ILE A 449 -15.94 8.57 -14.85
N SER A 450 -15.77 7.61 -15.76
CA SER A 450 -16.71 6.49 -15.86
C SER A 450 -16.69 5.61 -14.61
N SER A 451 -15.52 5.33 -14.04
CA SER A 451 -15.41 4.55 -12.80
C SER A 451 -16.14 5.23 -11.65
N PHE A 452 -15.95 6.56 -11.49
CA PHE A 452 -16.67 7.33 -10.48
C PHE A 452 -18.20 7.32 -10.71
N CYS A 453 -18.66 7.65 -11.94
CA CYS A 453 -20.07 7.68 -12.24
C CYS A 453 -20.74 6.31 -12.07
N ILE A 454 -20.09 5.23 -12.51
CA ILE A 454 -20.59 3.87 -12.36
C ILE A 454 -20.65 3.47 -10.88
N ALA A 455 -19.60 3.76 -10.10
CA ALA A 455 -19.58 3.47 -8.67
C ALA A 455 -20.71 4.18 -7.93
N VAL A 456 -20.91 5.48 -8.20
CA VAL A 456 -22.01 6.27 -7.62
C VAL A 456 -23.37 5.71 -8.04
N ALA A 457 -23.56 5.39 -9.33
CA ALA A 457 -24.81 4.84 -9.83
C ALA A 457 -25.15 3.50 -9.16
N LEU A 458 -24.18 2.59 -9.02
CA LEU A 458 -24.36 1.30 -8.35
C LEU A 458 -24.60 1.47 -6.85
N PHE A 459 -23.93 2.42 -6.20
CA PHE A 459 -24.18 2.76 -4.80
C PHE A 459 -25.62 3.27 -4.59
N VAL A 460 -26.08 4.20 -5.42
CA VAL A 460 -27.47 4.71 -5.38
C VAL A 460 -28.46 3.59 -5.66
N ALA A 461 -28.23 2.75 -6.67
CA ALA A 461 -29.08 1.61 -6.98
C ALA A 461 -29.22 0.65 -5.78
N LYS A 462 -28.12 0.37 -5.08
CA LYS A 462 -28.12 -0.44 -3.85
C LYS A 462 -28.95 0.22 -2.74
N LYS A 463 -28.83 1.52 -2.55
CA LYS A 463 -29.64 2.29 -1.58
C LYS A 463 -31.14 2.32 -1.95
N CYS A 464 -31.46 2.27 -3.26
CA CYS A 464 -32.84 2.19 -3.77
C CYS A 464 -33.40 0.75 -3.78
N GLY A 465 -32.70 -0.22 -3.18
CA GLY A 465 -33.21 -1.59 -3.00
C GLY A 465 -32.79 -2.59 -4.06
N ALA A 466 -31.85 -2.26 -4.96
CA ALA A 466 -31.30 -3.25 -5.87
C ALA A 466 -30.47 -4.30 -5.10
N ALA A 467 -30.79 -5.58 -5.30
CA ALA A 467 -30.09 -6.72 -4.67
C ALA A 467 -28.74 -6.98 -5.37
N LEU A 468 -27.81 -6.02 -5.26
CA LEU A 468 -26.47 -6.13 -5.80
C LEU A 468 -25.48 -6.52 -4.71
N SER A 469 -24.92 -7.71 -4.81
CA SER A 469 -23.82 -8.12 -3.94
C SER A 469 -22.55 -7.32 -4.24
N THR A 470 -21.64 -7.22 -3.27
CA THR A 470 -20.39 -6.44 -3.40
C THR A 470 -19.52 -6.95 -4.56
N HIS A 471 -19.44 -8.25 -4.76
CA HIS A 471 -18.65 -8.85 -5.86
C HIS A 471 -19.26 -8.59 -7.25
N ILE A 472 -20.59 -8.59 -7.40
CA ILE A 472 -21.26 -8.22 -8.66
C ILE A 472 -21.03 -6.73 -8.95
N THR A 473 -21.15 -5.87 -7.94
CA THR A 473 -20.88 -4.44 -8.06
C THR A 473 -19.44 -4.19 -8.54
N LEU A 474 -18.46 -4.89 -7.98
CA LEU A 474 -17.07 -4.81 -8.40
C LEU A 474 -16.88 -5.26 -9.86
N ALA A 475 -17.40 -6.43 -10.22
CA ALA A 475 -17.26 -6.98 -11.57
C ALA A 475 -17.90 -6.06 -12.62
N LEU A 476 -19.09 -5.53 -12.35
CA LEU A 476 -19.77 -4.56 -13.23
C LEU A 476 -18.98 -3.25 -13.36
N SER A 477 -18.48 -2.71 -12.25
CA SER A 477 -17.66 -1.49 -12.27
C SER A 477 -16.43 -1.66 -13.14
N VAL A 478 -15.72 -2.78 -13.00
CA VAL A 478 -14.54 -3.10 -13.79
C VAL A 478 -14.88 -3.28 -15.28
N ALA A 479 -15.90 -4.07 -15.60
CA ALA A 479 -16.29 -4.36 -16.99
C ALA A 479 -16.76 -3.10 -17.73
N LEU A 480 -17.68 -2.34 -17.14
CA LEU A 480 -18.22 -1.13 -17.75
C LEU A 480 -17.16 -0.04 -17.91
N THR A 481 -16.34 0.20 -16.87
CA THR A 481 -15.27 1.18 -16.96
C THR A 481 -14.24 0.78 -18.01
N THR A 482 -13.90 -0.51 -18.09
CA THR A 482 -12.96 -1.01 -19.11
C THR A 482 -13.51 -0.79 -20.51
N ALA A 483 -14.77 -1.11 -20.75
CA ALA A 483 -15.42 -0.86 -22.05
C ALA A 483 -15.35 0.62 -22.43
N VAL A 484 -15.71 1.53 -21.51
CA VAL A 484 -15.70 2.97 -21.77
C VAL A 484 -14.31 3.48 -22.14
N TRP A 485 -13.30 3.21 -21.32
CA TRP A 485 -11.96 3.74 -21.63
C TRP A 485 -11.32 3.10 -22.87
N VAL A 486 -11.62 1.84 -23.19
CA VAL A 486 -11.16 1.21 -24.45
C VAL A 486 -11.81 1.90 -25.66
N ILE A 487 -13.12 2.12 -25.63
CA ILE A 487 -13.83 2.85 -26.69
C ILE A 487 -13.24 4.24 -26.87
N VAL A 488 -13.07 5.01 -25.79
CA VAL A 488 -12.48 6.35 -25.84
C VAL A 488 -11.03 6.30 -26.36
N THR A 489 -10.24 5.30 -25.99
CA THR A 489 -8.87 5.11 -26.51
C THR A 489 -8.87 4.96 -28.03
N VAL A 490 -9.81 4.21 -28.60
CA VAL A 490 -9.89 3.99 -30.05
C VAL A 490 -10.42 5.21 -30.78
N LEU A 491 -11.42 5.90 -30.23
CA LEU A 491 -12.09 7.04 -30.88
C LEU A 491 -11.31 8.35 -30.77
N THR A 492 -10.43 8.52 -29.77
CA THR A 492 -9.70 9.77 -29.57
C THR A 492 -8.37 9.79 -30.32
N ARG A 493 -7.83 10.99 -30.58
CA ARG A 493 -6.52 11.15 -31.22
C ARG A 493 -5.40 10.59 -30.33
N PRO A 494 -4.44 9.84 -30.90
CA PRO A 494 -3.30 9.32 -30.15
C PRO A 494 -2.39 10.45 -29.64
N THR A 495 -1.56 10.11 -28.67
CA THR A 495 -0.42 10.96 -28.25
C THR A 495 0.47 11.28 -29.45
N SER A 496 1.05 12.48 -29.48
CA SER A 496 1.95 12.88 -30.57
C SER A 496 3.10 11.90 -30.76
N ARG A 497 3.48 11.63 -32.01
CA ARG A 497 4.60 10.72 -32.33
C ARG A 497 5.91 11.17 -31.71
N GLU A 498 6.11 12.47 -31.60
CA GLU A 498 7.29 13.06 -30.96
C GLU A 498 7.39 12.67 -29.49
N THR A 499 6.32 12.88 -28.71
CA THR A 499 6.22 12.47 -27.29
C THR A 499 6.41 10.96 -27.14
N LEU A 500 5.77 10.14 -28.00
CA LEU A 500 5.91 8.68 -27.95
C LEU A 500 7.36 8.23 -28.23
N ARG A 501 8.04 8.84 -29.20
CA ARG A 501 9.46 8.56 -29.49
C ARG A 501 10.35 8.98 -28.33
N ALA A 502 10.12 10.16 -27.73
CA ALA A 502 10.87 10.66 -26.59
C ALA A 502 10.69 9.71 -25.38
N PHE A 503 9.46 9.32 -25.08
CA PHE A 503 9.16 8.34 -24.04
C PHE A 503 9.83 6.99 -24.31
N TYR A 504 9.76 6.47 -25.55
CA TYR A 504 10.39 5.20 -25.89
C TYR A 504 11.92 5.26 -25.75
N ARG A 505 12.57 6.37 -26.16
CA ARG A 505 14.03 6.57 -25.97
C ARG A 505 14.43 6.58 -24.50
N LEU A 506 13.59 7.16 -23.64
CA LEU A 506 13.83 7.28 -22.21
C LEU A 506 13.62 5.95 -21.46
N VAL A 507 12.46 5.31 -21.68
CA VAL A 507 11.98 4.18 -20.85
C VAL A 507 12.24 2.83 -21.50
N ARG A 508 12.17 2.74 -22.84
CA ARG A 508 12.35 1.52 -23.64
C ARG A 508 11.48 0.34 -23.17
N PRO A 509 10.15 0.50 -23.04
CA PRO A 509 9.28 -0.59 -22.62
C PRO A 509 9.33 -1.76 -23.61
N ALA A 510 9.24 -2.98 -23.09
CA ALA A 510 9.21 -4.20 -23.90
C ALA A 510 7.80 -4.44 -24.48
N GLY A 511 7.73 -5.34 -25.46
CA GLY A 511 6.48 -5.87 -25.98
C GLY A 511 6.05 -5.38 -27.35
N PRO A 512 5.05 -6.05 -27.94
CA PRO A 512 4.58 -5.77 -29.30
C PRO A 512 3.87 -4.41 -29.41
N GLY A 513 3.25 -3.92 -28.36
CA GLY A 513 2.50 -2.67 -28.34
C GLY A 513 3.34 -1.42 -28.55
N TRP A 514 4.68 -1.52 -28.65
CA TRP A 514 5.60 -0.43 -28.98
C TRP A 514 6.37 -0.66 -30.29
N ARG A 515 6.04 -1.69 -31.06
CA ARG A 515 6.79 -2.12 -32.24
C ARG A 515 6.98 -1.00 -33.27
N ASP A 516 5.92 -0.25 -33.56
CA ASP A 516 5.93 0.81 -34.56
C ASP A 516 6.78 2.00 -34.10
N ILE A 517 6.56 2.46 -32.87
CA ILE A 517 7.34 3.56 -32.28
C ILE A 517 8.83 3.19 -32.19
N ARG A 518 9.13 1.94 -31.83
CA ARG A 518 10.51 1.43 -31.81
C ARG A 518 11.17 1.55 -33.19
N ARG A 519 10.49 1.11 -34.24
CA ARG A 519 11.00 1.20 -35.62
C ARG A 519 11.30 2.64 -36.00
N GLU A 520 10.43 3.57 -35.64
CA GLU A 520 10.62 4.99 -35.91
C GLU A 520 11.82 5.62 -35.16
N THR A 521 12.17 5.08 -33.98
CA THR A 521 13.31 5.59 -33.21
C THR A 521 14.67 5.06 -33.68
N GLY A 522 14.70 4.02 -34.50
CA GLY A 522 15.93 3.34 -34.92
C GLY A 522 16.64 2.57 -33.79
N LEU A 523 16.03 2.46 -32.62
CA LEU A 523 16.63 1.78 -31.47
C LEU A 523 16.47 0.25 -31.57
N GLY A 524 17.46 -0.47 -31.08
CA GLY A 524 17.41 -1.91 -30.91
C GLY A 524 16.30 -2.35 -29.91
N PRO A 525 16.13 -3.66 -29.71
CA PRO A 525 15.11 -4.21 -28.80
C PRO A 525 15.25 -3.66 -27.39
N SER A 526 14.13 -3.69 -26.63
CA SER A 526 14.13 -3.33 -25.21
C SER A 526 15.16 -4.14 -24.42
N PRO A 527 15.83 -3.57 -23.43
CA PRO A 527 16.68 -4.33 -22.51
C PRO A 527 15.90 -5.30 -21.63
N ASP A 528 14.57 -5.17 -21.58
CA ASP A 528 13.68 -5.99 -20.77
C ASP A 528 13.13 -7.16 -21.59
N SER A 529 13.10 -8.34 -20.97
CA SER A 529 12.57 -9.57 -21.55
C SER A 529 11.23 -9.93 -20.90
N LEU A 530 10.14 -9.89 -21.66
CA LEU A 530 8.81 -10.27 -21.14
C LEU A 530 8.73 -11.73 -20.68
N PRO A 531 9.32 -12.73 -21.40
CA PRO A 531 9.33 -14.11 -20.90
C PRO A 531 10.03 -14.27 -19.56
N HIS A 532 11.20 -13.61 -19.36
CA HIS A 532 11.88 -13.64 -18.08
C HIS A 532 11.09 -12.91 -16.99
N ALA A 533 10.44 -11.80 -17.31
CA ALA A 533 9.58 -11.09 -16.37
C ALA A 533 8.37 -11.94 -15.94
N PHE A 534 7.75 -12.64 -16.89
CA PHE A 534 6.64 -13.55 -16.61
C PHE A 534 7.08 -14.75 -15.75
N LEU A 535 8.19 -15.38 -16.07
CA LEU A 535 8.75 -16.46 -15.25
C LEU A 535 9.08 -15.96 -13.84
N GLY A 536 9.67 -14.78 -13.72
CA GLY A 536 9.94 -14.16 -12.42
C GLY A 536 8.66 -13.89 -11.62
N TRP A 537 7.60 -13.44 -12.28
CA TRP A 537 6.29 -13.25 -11.68
C TRP A 537 5.72 -14.55 -11.10
N VAL A 538 5.72 -15.61 -11.88
CA VAL A 538 5.23 -16.94 -11.44
C VAL A 538 6.06 -17.47 -10.28
N LEU A 539 7.40 -17.47 -10.39
CA LEU A 539 8.29 -17.93 -9.33
C LEU A 539 8.18 -17.07 -8.07
N GLY A 540 8.02 -15.75 -8.21
CA GLY A 540 7.82 -14.83 -7.08
C GLY A 540 6.51 -15.11 -6.35
N CYS A 541 5.40 -15.29 -7.06
CA CYS A 541 4.12 -15.68 -6.47
C CYS A 541 4.22 -17.04 -5.78
N ALA A 542 4.81 -18.05 -6.43
CA ALA A 542 5.01 -19.38 -5.85
C ALA A 542 5.84 -19.32 -4.57
N LEU A 543 6.93 -18.55 -4.56
CA LEU A 543 7.78 -18.36 -3.38
C LEU A 543 6.98 -17.83 -2.18
N VAL A 544 6.22 -16.76 -2.38
CA VAL A 544 5.54 -16.07 -1.29
C VAL A 544 4.33 -16.85 -0.81
N TYR A 545 3.52 -17.41 -1.71
CA TYR A 545 2.41 -18.28 -1.30
C TYR A 545 2.89 -19.55 -0.61
N ALA A 546 3.98 -20.15 -1.08
CA ALA A 546 4.57 -21.32 -0.42
C ALA A 546 5.08 -20.99 0.99
N ALA A 547 5.68 -19.82 1.20
CA ALA A 547 6.07 -19.33 2.53
C ALA A 547 4.83 -19.09 3.42
N LEU A 548 3.81 -18.41 2.91
CA LEU A 548 2.58 -18.12 3.64
C LEU A 548 1.86 -19.39 4.07
N PHE A 549 1.54 -20.27 3.13
CA PHE A 549 0.76 -21.48 3.41
C PHE A 549 1.59 -22.56 4.12
N GLY A 550 2.90 -22.65 3.81
CA GLY A 550 3.81 -23.55 4.51
C GLY A 550 3.94 -23.22 6.00
N THR A 551 4.04 -21.94 6.33
CA THR A 551 4.02 -21.49 7.74
C THR A 551 2.73 -21.91 8.43
N GLY A 552 1.57 -21.71 7.80
CA GLY A 552 0.28 -22.14 8.34
C GLY A 552 0.18 -23.64 8.52
N SER A 553 0.59 -24.39 7.51
CA SER A 553 0.56 -25.87 7.57
C SER A 553 1.40 -26.41 8.73
N TRP A 554 2.58 -25.83 8.97
CA TRP A 554 3.39 -26.24 10.13
C TRP A 554 2.82 -25.80 11.46
N LEU A 555 2.25 -24.61 11.56
CA LEU A 555 1.55 -24.15 12.76
C LEU A 555 0.36 -25.05 13.10
N TYR A 556 -0.30 -25.61 12.08
CA TYR A 556 -1.43 -26.54 12.25
C TYR A 556 -1.02 -28.02 12.34
N GLY A 557 0.28 -28.33 12.43
CA GLY A 557 0.78 -29.70 12.52
C GLY A 557 0.64 -30.53 11.22
N GLN A 558 0.31 -29.89 10.09
CA GLN A 558 0.16 -30.52 8.78
C GLN A 558 1.52 -30.68 8.10
N VAL A 559 2.37 -31.54 8.65
CA VAL A 559 3.79 -31.69 8.24
C VAL A 559 3.96 -32.00 6.75
N ALA A 560 3.13 -32.87 6.18
CA ALA A 560 3.20 -33.24 4.77
C ALA A 560 2.98 -32.02 3.84
N GLN A 561 1.93 -31.25 4.09
CA GLN A 561 1.63 -30.05 3.32
C GLN A 561 2.71 -28.97 3.52
N GLY A 562 3.15 -28.76 4.76
CA GLY A 562 4.24 -27.84 5.08
C GLY A 562 5.55 -28.21 4.35
N THR A 563 5.86 -29.52 4.23
CA THR A 563 7.04 -29.99 3.50
C THR A 563 6.91 -29.75 1.99
N VAL A 564 5.74 -29.98 1.39
CA VAL A 564 5.49 -29.66 -0.02
C VAL A 564 5.68 -28.16 -0.26
N CYS A 565 5.12 -27.32 0.61
CA CYS A 565 5.32 -25.86 0.52
C CYS A 565 6.80 -25.47 0.65
N LEU A 566 7.56 -26.10 1.54
CA LEU A 566 8.99 -25.88 1.67
C LEU A 566 9.76 -26.22 0.39
N VAL A 567 9.44 -27.35 -0.24
CA VAL A 567 10.06 -27.75 -1.51
C VAL A 567 9.75 -26.71 -2.59
N VAL A 568 8.50 -26.26 -2.71
CA VAL A 568 8.10 -25.22 -3.66
C VAL A 568 8.81 -23.90 -3.36
N PHE A 569 8.93 -23.53 -2.09
CA PHE A 569 9.66 -22.32 -1.66
C PHE A 569 11.13 -22.37 -2.08
N ILE A 570 11.82 -23.48 -1.79
CA ILE A 570 13.23 -23.67 -2.15
C ILE A 570 13.40 -23.66 -3.68
N ALA A 571 12.59 -24.43 -4.42
CA ALA A 571 12.67 -24.51 -5.87
C ALA A 571 12.43 -23.14 -6.52
N SER A 572 11.42 -22.40 -6.05
CA SER A 572 11.12 -21.05 -6.53
C SER A 572 12.24 -20.04 -6.18
N GLY A 573 12.81 -20.16 -4.99
CA GLY A 573 13.94 -19.34 -4.54
C GLY A 573 15.20 -19.57 -5.39
N LEU A 574 15.54 -20.84 -5.67
CA LEU A 574 16.64 -21.20 -6.56
C LEU A 574 16.38 -20.74 -8.01
N GLY A 575 15.14 -20.88 -8.48
CA GLY A 575 14.71 -20.38 -9.77
C GLY A 575 14.87 -18.87 -9.90
N LEU A 576 14.48 -18.12 -8.87
CA LEU A 576 14.68 -16.66 -8.82
C LEU A 576 16.16 -16.28 -8.72
N ALA A 577 16.96 -16.97 -7.92
CA ALA A 577 18.39 -16.74 -7.83
C ALA A 577 19.11 -16.94 -9.18
N TRP A 578 18.68 -17.93 -9.97
CA TRP A 578 19.15 -18.15 -11.33
C TRP A 578 18.66 -17.08 -12.32
N LEU A 579 17.42 -16.60 -12.17
CA LEU A 579 16.75 -15.70 -13.10
C LEU A 579 17.15 -14.24 -12.91
N LEU A 580 17.29 -13.78 -11.66
CA LEU A 580 17.55 -12.38 -11.33
C LEU A 580 18.81 -11.81 -12.01
N PRO A 581 19.97 -12.49 -12.05
CA PRO A 581 21.13 -12.01 -12.79
C PRO A 581 20.86 -11.83 -14.29
N ARG A 582 20.00 -12.68 -14.89
CA ARG A 582 19.63 -12.60 -16.32
C ARG A 582 18.72 -11.41 -16.62
N ILE A 583 17.77 -11.11 -15.72
CA ILE A 583 16.94 -9.91 -15.81
C ILE A 583 17.78 -8.64 -15.61
N LEU A 584 18.74 -8.68 -14.68
CA LEU A 584 19.53 -7.52 -14.26
C LEU A 584 20.86 -7.38 -15.04
N GLY A 585 21.31 -8.44 -15.72
CA GLY A 585 22.60 -8.52 -16.40
C GLY A 585 22.63 -7.94 -17.82
N GLY A 586 21.49 -7.52 -18.37
CA GLY A 586 21.45 -6.72 -19.59
C GLY A 586 22.15 -5.38 -19.31
N ARG A 587 23.41 -5.27 -19.73
CA ARG A 587 24.38 -4.17 -19.63
C ARG A 587 23.86 -3.01 -18.78
N ASP A 588 24.47 -2.83 -17.61
CA ASP A 588 24.53 -1.56 -16.91
C ASP A 588 25.03 -0.52 -17.94
N HIS A 589 24.12 0.08 -18.69
CA HIS A 589 24.43 1.28 -19.43
C HIS A 589 24.80 2.28 -18.35
N ARG A 590 26.13 2.36 -18.05
CA ARG A 590 26.71 3.49 -17.33
C ARG A 590 25.93 4.69 -17.82
N GLN A 591 25.15 5.25 -16.92
CA GLN A 591 24.46 6.51 -17.15
C GLN A 591 25.53 7.49 -17.60
N ARG A 592 25.72 7.66 -18.90
CA ARG A 592 26.14 8.96 -19.40
C ARG A 592 25.03 9.87 -18.86
N ARG A 593 25.38 10.64 -17.83
CA ARG A 593 24.54 11.72 -17.33
C ARG A 593 23.99 12.40 -18.57
N PRO A 594 22.68 12.45 -18.80
CA PRO A 594 22.17 13.32 -19.84
C PRO A 594 22.73 14.69 -19.47
N LYS A 595 23.44 15.35 -20.41
CA LYS A 595 23.76 16.77 -20.25
C LYS A 595 22.47 17.42 -19.80
N ARG A 596 22.51 18.12 -18.68
CA ARG A 596 21.38 18.92 -18.20
C ARG A 596 20.87 19.69 -19.41
N ILE A 597 19.72 19.33 -19.92
CA ILE A 597 18.97 20.12 -20.88
C ILE A 597 18.62 21.37 -20.09
N GLY A 598 19.22 22.49 -20.48
CA GLY A 598 18.97 23.77 -19.86
C GLY A 598 17.49 24.16 -19.99
N PRO A 599 17.00 25.10 -19.16
CA PRO A 599 15.59 25.52 -19.21
C PRO A 599 15.14 26.03 -20.59
N ALA A 600 16.07 26.40 -21.47
CA ALA A 600 15.83 26.92 -22.83
C ALA A 600 15.50 25.86 -23.90
N ASP A 601 15.73 24.55 -23.62
CA ASP A 601 15.57 23.48 -24.62
C ASP A 601 14.32 22.61 -24.40
N ARG A 602 13.34 23.10 -23.65
CA ARG A 602 12.04 22.45 -23.49
C ARG A 602 11.02 23.09 -24.44
N PRO A 603 10.41 22.31 -25.36
CA PRO A 603 9.33 22.81 -26.20
C PRO A 603 8.07 23.19 -25.38
#